data_44ea2b62401662783c41a57aed90f3d6
#
_entry.id   44ea2b62401662783c41a57aed90f3d6
#
_cell.length_a   1.000
_cell.length_b   1.000
_cell.length_c   1.000
_cell.angle_alpha   90.00
_cell.angle_beta   90.00
_cell.angle_gamma   90.00
#
_symmetry.space_group_name_H-M   'P 1'
#
loop_
_entity.id
_entity.type
_entity.pdbx_description
1 polymer ?
#
loop_
_entity_poly.entity_id
_entity_poly.type
_entity_poly.pdbx_seq_one_letter_code
_entity_poly.pdbx_strand_id
1 'polypeptide(L)'
;IDVTIVGHLGSAAYIGAIAVGGMLFNIIYWIFGFLRMGTSGMTSQAYGRHDLNEVTRLLLRSVGVGLFIAFTLLALQYPIERIAFTFIQTTEEVEHLASLYFYICIWGAPAVLGLYSFAGWYIGMQNSRFPMYIAITQNIVNIAVSLLLVYGLGMKIEGVAIGTLTAQYAGLCLLYTSPSPRDYAASR
;
A
#
# COMPACT_ATOMS: atom_id res chain seq x y z
N ILE A 1 -4.64 13.84 -3.36
CA ILE A 1 -5.51 13.99 -2.17
C ILE A 1 -4.68 14.49 -0.98
N ASP A 2 -3.65 13.78 -0.58
CA ASP A 2 -2.78 14.16 0.55
C ASP A 2 -2.17 15.55 0.38
N VAL A 3 -1.67 15.86 -0.82
CA VAL A 3 -1.10 17.17 -1.16
C VAL A 3 -2.16 18.28 -1.04
N THR A 4 -3.40 18.02 -1.42
CA THR A 4 -4.49 19.00 -1.31
C THR A 4 -4.82 19.31 0.14
N ILE A 5 -4.90 18.28 0.99
CA ILE A 5 -5.17 18.43 2.42
C ILE A 5 -4.03 19.21 3.10
N VAL A 6 -2.80 18.87 2.79
CA VAL A 6 -1.61 19.50 3.37
C VAL A 6 -1.41 20.93 2.85
N GLY A 7 -1.79 21.19 1.60
CA GLY A 7 -1.78 22.55 1.04
C GLY A 7 -2.59 23.55 1.85
N HIS A 8 -3.63 23.11 2.54
CA HIS A 8 -4.45 23.95 3.42
C HIS A 8 -3.83 24.18 4.80
N LEU A 9 -2.77 23.47 5.16
CA LEU A 9 -2.04 23.68 6.41
C LEU A 9 -1.07 24.88 6.38
N GLY A 10 -0.94 25.55 5.23
CA GLY A 10 -0.24 26.81 5.09
C GLY A 10 1.28 26.75 5.09
N SER A 11 1.90 25.57 5.05
CA SER A 11 3.35 25.43 5.00
C SER A 11 3.82 24.69 3.75
N ALA A 12 4.71 25.28 2.97
CA ALA A 12 5.35 24.65 1.82
C ALA A 12 6.20 23.44 2.20
N ALA A 13 6.74 23.41 3.43
CA ALA A 13 7.54 22.29 3.93
C ALA A 13 6.74 20.99 4.02
N TYR A 14 5.47 21.05 4.39
CA TYR A 14 4.59 19.87 4.43
C TYR A 14 4.36 19.26 3.04
N ILE A 15 4.13 20.10 2.04
CA ILE A 15 3.96 19.66 0.66
C ILE A 15 5.24 19.00 0.15
N GLY A 16 6.39 19.62 0.40
CA GLY A 16 7.71 19.09 0.06
C GLY A 16 7.98 17.74 0.73
N ALA A 17 7.66 17.62 2.02
CA ALA A 17 7.83 16.39 2.78
C ALA A 17 6.99 15.23 2.22
N ILE A 18 5.72 15.45 1.89
CA ILE A 18 4.85 14.44 1.29
C ILE A 18 5.33 14.07 -0.11
N ALA A 19 5.79 15.03 -0.90
CA ALA A 19 6.33 14.78 -2.24
C ALA A 19 7.57 13.87 -2.17
N VAL A 20 8.51 14.15 -1.26
CA VAL A 20 9.71 13.34 -1.05
C VAL A 20 9.35 11.95 -0.52
N GLY A 21 8.51 11.87 0.50
CA GLY A 21 8.05 10.61 1.07
C GLY A 21 7.30 9.76 0.07
N GLY A 22 6.40 10.35 -0.71
CA GLY A 22 5.66 9.69 -1.77
C GLY A 22 6.58 9.15 -2.87
N MET A 23 7.59 9.91 -3.25
CA MET A 23 8.59 9.46 -4.22
C MET A 23 9.38 8.25 -3.71
N LEU A 24 9.80 8.25 -2.45
CA LEU A 24 10.49 7.12 -1.83
C LEU A 24 9.63 5.86 -1.85
N PHE A 25 8.37 5.97 -1.43
CA PHE A 25 7.43 4.83 -1.45
C PHE A 25 7.13 4.36 -2.87
N ASN A 26 6.99 5.27 -3.83
CA ASN A 26 6.80 4.89 -5.23
C ASN A 26 7.97 4.06 -5.75
N ILE A 27 9.21 4.45 -5.43
CA ILE A 27 10.40 3.70 -5.82
C ILE A 27 10.41 2.32 -5.15
N ILE A 28 10.20 2.28 -3.84
CA ILE A 28 10.21 1.02 -3.06
C ILE A 28 9.15 0.05 -3.59
N TYR A 29 7.92 0.51 -3.72
CA TYR A 29 6.83 -0.36 -4.15
C TYR A 29 6.87 -0.69 -5.64
N TRP A 30 7.44 0.19 -6.46
CA TRP A 30 7.68 -0.12 -7.87
C TRP A 30 8.65 -1.30 -8.04
N ILE A 31 9.71 -1.35 -7.24
CA ILE A 31 10.63 -2.48 -7.24
C ILE A 31 9.89 -3.79 -6.96
N PHE A 32 8.94 -3.77 -6.04
CA PHE A 32 8.15 -4.95 -5.65
C PHE A 32 6.87 -5.14 -6.49
N GLY A 33 6.67 -4.35 -7.53
CA GLY A 33 5.56 -4.52 -8.48
C GLY A 33 5.57 -5.87 -9.21
N PHE A 34 6.72 -6.54 -9.27
CA PHE A 34 6.84 -7.90 -9.82
C PHE A 34 5.91 -8.90 -9.08
N LEU A 35 5.67 -8.68 -7.78
CA LEU A 35 4.81 -9.55 -6.98
C LEU A 35 3.38 -9.58 -7.55
N ARG A 36 2.84 -8.43 -7.88
CA ARG A 36 1.52 -8.33 -8.52
C ARG A 36 1.51 -8.95 -9.91
N MET A 37 2.49 -8.64 -10.74
CA MET A 37 2.58 -9.15 -12.10
C MET A 37 2.83 -10.65 -12.14
N GLY A 38 3.77 -11.15 -11.33
CA GLY A 38 4.07 -12.57 -11.23
C GLY A 38 2.87 -13.37 -10.72
N THR A 39 2.20 -12.90 -9.69
CA THR A 39 1.00 -13.55 -9.15
C THR A 39 -0.12 -13.57 -10.19
N SER A 40 -0.35 -12.49 -10.92
CA SER A 40 -1.34 -12.42 -11.98
C SER A 40 -1.05 -13.44 -13.09
N GLY A 41 0.20 -13.50 -13.57
CA GLY A 41 0.58 -14.43 -14.64
C GLY A 41 0.44 -15.88 -14.24
N MET A 42 0.95 -16.27 -13.08
CA MET A 42 0.86 -17.65 -12.58
C MET A 42 -0.58 -18.06 -12.27
N THR A 43 -1.36 -17.18 -11.69
CA THR A 43 -2.79 -17.41 -11.39
C THR A 43 -3.59 -17.56 -12.67
N SER A 44 -3.34 -16.75 -13.67
CA SER A 44 -3.96 -16.88 -15.00
C SER A 44 -3.75 -18.25 -15.61
N GLN A 45 -2.53 -18.78 -15.55
CA GLN A 45 -2.19 -20.10 -16.07
C GLN A 45 -2.90 -21.21 -15.31
N ALA A 46 -2.88 -21.15 -13.98
CA ALA A 46 -3.56 -22.14 -13.14
C ALA A 46 -5.09 -22.09 -13.31
N TYR A 47 -5.65 -20.90 -13.42
CA TYR A 47 -7.08 -20.70 -13.66
C TYR A 47 -7.50 -21.21 -15.03
N GLY A 48 -6.70 -20.98 -16.08
CA GLY A 48 -6.96 -21.51 -17.43
C GLY A 48 -6.92 -23.04 -17.50
N ARG A 49 -6.15 -23.69 -16.63
CA ARG A 49 -6.11 -25.15 -16.50
C ARG A 49 -7.21 -25.72 -15.61
N HIS A 50 -8.08 -24.88 -15.06
CA HIS A 50 -9.12 -25.25 -14.07
C HIS A 50 -8.55 -25.91 -12.81
N ASP A 51 -7.30 -25.62 -12.45
CA ASP A 51 -6.66 -26.13 -11.25
C ASP A 51 -6.89 -25.19 -10.08
N LEU A 52 -8.06 -25.31 -9.42
CA LEU A 52 -8.46 -24.44 -8.32
C LEU A 52 -7.58 -24.58 -7.08
N ASN A 53 -7.01 -25.77 -6.86
CA ASN A 53 -6.09 -25.98 -5.75
C ASN A 53 -4.80 -25.20 -5.94
N GLU A 54 -4.26 -25.19 -7.16
CA GLU A 54 -3.07 -24.41 -7.47
C GLU A 54 -3.34 -22.90 -7.41
N VAL A 55 -4.51 -22.44 -7.86
CA VAL A 55 -4.94 -21.04 -7.73
C VAL A 55 -4.89 -20.60 -6.27
N THR A 56 -5.42 -21.39 -5.35
CA THR A 56 -5.39 -21.08 -3.91
C THR A 56 -3.96 -21.11 -3.34
N ARG A 57 -3.16 -22.09 -3.75
CA ARG A 57 -1.76 -22.19 -3.33
C ARG A 57 -0.93 -20.98 -3.77
N LEU A 58 -1.14 -20.51 -4.98
CA LEU A 58 -0.46 -19.34 -5.52
C LEU A 58 -0.78 -18.08 -4.71
N LEU A 59 -2.03 -17.93 -4.29
CA LEU A 59 -2.41 -16.81 -3.40
C LEU A 59 -1.65 -16.89 -2.07
N LEU A 60 -1.65 -18.05 -1.42
CA LEU A 60 -0.97 -18.24 -0.14
C LEU A 60 0.54 -18.01 -0.25
N ARG A 61 1.18 -18.51 -1.30
CA ARG A 61 2.59 -18.28 -1.55
C ARG A 61 2.90 -16.82 -1.79
N SER A 62 2.11 -16.16 -2.61
CA SER A 62 2.27 -14.75 -2.92
C SER A 62 2.13 -13.86 -1.69
N VAL A 63 1.11 -14.11 -0.88
CA VAL A 63 0.90 -13.40 0.39
C VAL A 63 2.07 -13.66 1.35
N GLY A 64 2.54 -14.90 1.44
CA GLY A 64 3.69 -15.26 2.27
C GLY A 64 4.97 -14.53 1.86
N VAL A 65 5.26 -14.48 0.56
CA VAL A 65 6.40 -13.74 0.02
C VAL A 65 6.24 -12.23 0.28
N GLY A 66 5.06 -11.69 0.06
CA GLY A 66 4.75 -10.29 0.31
C GLY A 66 4.96 -9.90 1.77
N LEU A 67 4.48 -10.72 2.71
CA LEU A 67 4.67 -10.50 4.14
C LEU A 67 6.14 -10.61 4.54
N PHE A 68 6.87 -11.57 3.99
CA PHE A 68 8.31 -11.68 4.24
C PHE A 68 9.07 -10.43 3.79
N ILE A 69 8.78 -9.94 2.61
CA ILE A 69 9.36 -8.69 2.10
C ILE A 69 8.98 -7.51 2.99
N ALA A 70 7.71 -7.43 3.40
CA ALA A 70 7.21 -6.36 4.25
C ALA A 70 7.91 -6.33 5.60
N PHE A 71 8.08 -7.47 6.26
CA PHE A 71 8.82 -7.55 7.51
C PHE A 71 10.29 -7.21 7.36
N THR A 72 10.91 -7.59 6.23
CA THR A 72 12.27 -7.18 5.90
C THR A 72 12.38 -5.67 5.74
N LEU A 73 11.44 -5.04 5.06
CA LEU A 73 11.39 -3.58 4.93
C LEU A 73 11.23 -2.89 6.29
N LEU A 74 10.39 -3.43 7.17
CA LEU A 74 10.21 -2.90 8.52
C LEU A 74 11.49 -3.04 9.35
N ALA A 75 12.19 -4.16 9.25
CA ALA A 75 13.46 -4.36 9.94
C ALA A 75 14.56 -3.43 9.44
N LEU A 76 14.56 -3.11 8.16
CA LEU A 76 15.55 -2.25 7.50
C LEU A 76 15.09 -0.80 7.35
N GLN A 77 14.01 -0.37 8.00
CA GLN A 77 13.47 0.97 7.84
C GLN A 77 14.49 2.07 8.13
N TYR A 78 15.29 1.92 9.16
CA TYR A 78 16.29 2.91 9.53
C TYR A 78 17.44 3.02 8.50
N PRO A 79 18.11 1.93 8.06
CA PRO A 79 19.07 1.99 6.98
C PRO A 79 18.51 2.55 5.66
N ILE A 80 17.29 2.19 5.31
CA ILE A 80 16.64 2.66 4.08
C ILE A 80 16.44 4.17 4.14
N GLU A 81 15.95 4.69 5.25
CA GLU A 81 15.77 6.13 5.46
C GLU A 81 17.11 6.86 5.36
N ARG A 82 18.12 6.37 6.04
CA ARG A 82 19.46 6.97 6.02
C ARG A 82 20.06 7.03 4.63
N ILE A 83 19.99 5.95 3.88
CA ILE A 83 20.52 5.86 2.51
C ILE A 83 19.74 6.82 1.60
N ALA A 84 18.41 6.81 1.69
CA ALA A 84 17.55 7.64 0.86
C ALA A 84 17.86 9.12 1.04
N PHE A 85 17.96 9.60 2.27
CA PHE A 85 18.25 11.01 2.55
C PHE A 85 19.72 11.40 2.33
N THR A 86 20.62 10.44 2.18
CA THR A 86 21.98 10.71 1.70
C THR A 86 21.98 11.13 0.23
N PHE A 87 21.11 10.52 -0.59
CA PHE A 87 20.98 10.84 -2.01
C PHE A 87 20.03 12.02 -2.28
N ILE A 88 19.01 12.20 -1.45
CA ILE A 88 18.02 13.27 -1.61
C ILE A 88 18.43 14.45 -0.72
N GLN A 89 18.91 15.50 -1.36
CA GLN A 89 19.28 16.74 -0.66
C GLN A 89 18.07 17.65 -0.60
N THR A 90 17.57 17.88 0.60
CA THR A 90 16.47 18.78 0.89
C THR A 90 16.83 19.69 2.06
N THR A 91 15.95 20.66 2.36
CA THR A 91 16.11 21.47 3.56
C THR A 91 15.93 20.60 4.79
N GLU A 92 16.55 20.99 5.90
CA GLU A 92 16.51 20.24 7.16
C GLU A 92 15.08 20.05 7.67
N GLU A 93 14.23 21.05 7.52
CA GLU A 93 12.80 21.00 7.88
C GLU A 93 12.04 19.96 7.06
N VAL A 94 12.22 19.97 5.72
CA VAL A 94 11.58 18.99 4.82
C VAL A 94 12.07 17.59 5.11
N GLU A 95 13.36 17.42 5.37
CA GLU A 95 13.95 16.13 5.72
C GLU A 95 13.34 15.55 6.99
N HIS A 96 13.22 16.36 8.05
CA HIS A 96 12.61 15.94 9.31
C HIS A 96 11.15 15.50 9.13
N LEU A 97 10.35 16.28 8.42
CA LEU A 97 8.96 15.96 8.16
C LEU A 97 8.81 14.76 7.26
N ALA A 98 9.65 14.62 6.23
CA ALA A 98 9.64 13.46 5.33
C ALA A 98 10.06 12.18 6.06
N SER A 99 11.03 12.24 6.97
CA SER A 99 11.40 11.12 7.83
C SER A 99 10.25 10.67 8.71
N LEU A 100 9.55 11.61 9.32
CA LEU A 100 8.37 11.30 10.15
C LEU A 100 7.28 10.62 9.33
N TYR A 101 6.97 11.15 8.16
CA TYR A 101 6.03 10.56 7.22
C TYR A 101 6.46 9.13 6.81
N PHE A 102 7.74 8.95 6.48
CA PHE A 102 8.30 7.66 6.12
C PHE A 102 8.15 6.62 7.24
N TYR A 103 8.54 6.98 8.47
CA TYR A 103 8.47 6.04 9.60
C TYR A 103 7.03 5.65 9.97
N ILE A 104 6.07 6.51 9.75
CA ILE A 104 4.66 6.17 9.96
C ILE A 104 4.16 5.28 8.82
N CYS A 105 4.39 5.67 7.57
CA CYS A 105 3.84 4.99 6.40
C CYS A 105 4.51 3.64 6.11
N ILE A 106 5.75 3.42 6.56
CA ILE A 106 6.44 2.13 6.33
C ILE A 106 5.73 0.97 7.02
N TRP A 107 5.01 1.22 8.11
CA TRP A 107 4.18 0.21 8.78
C TRP A 107 3.02 -0.28 7.92
N GLY A 108 2.70 0.42 6.83
CA GLY A 108 1.76 -0.01 5.81
C GLY A 108 2.32 -1.02 4.81
N ALA A 109 3.62 -1.32 4.84
CA ALA A 109 4.23 -2.25 3.90
C ALA A 109 3.56 -3.64 3.89
N PRO A 110 3.23 -4.28 5.03
CA PRO A 110 2.48 -5.54 5.01
C PRO A 110 1.15 -5.43 4.29
N ALA A 111 0.41 -4.34 4.50
CA ALA A 111 -0.87 -4.12 3.85
C ALA A 111 -0.71 -3.91 2.34
N VAL A 112 0.24 -3.08 1.91
CA VAL A 112 0.47 -2.78 0.50
C VAL A 112 0.91 -4.02 -0.28
N LEU A 113 1.86 -4.77 0.25
CA LEU A 113 2.35 -5.98 -0.40
C LEU A 113 1.31 -7.10 -0.40
N GLY A 114 0.53 -7.22 0.67
CA GLY A 114 -0.64 -8.08 0.72
C GLY A 114 -1.69 -7.71 -0.33
N LEU A 115 -1.97 -6.42 -0.48
CA LEU A 115 -2.87 -5.91 -1.51
C LEU A 115 -2.37 -6.20 -2.93
N TYR A 116 -1.07 -6.10 -3.17
CA TYR A 116 -0.47 -6.47 -4.46
C TYR A 116 -0.69 -7.94 -4.78
N SER A 117 -0.50 -8.81 -3.81
CA SER A 117 -0.74 -10.25 -3.95
C SER A 117 -2.19 -10.54 -4.29
N PHE A 118 -3.13 -9.99 -3.54
CA PHE A 118 -4.56 -10.18 -3.79
C PHE A 118 -5.01 -9.56 -5.11
N ALA A 119 -4.56 -8.34 -5.42
CA ALA A 119 -4.90 -7.68 -6.67
C ALA A 119 -4.41 -8.47 -7.88
N GLY A 120 -3.17 -8.95 -7.86
CA GLY A 120 -2.62 -9.81 -8.90
C GLY A 120 -3.41 -11.11 -9.04
N TRP A 121 -3.80 -11.72 -7.93
CA TRP A 121 -4.58 -12.94 -7.91
C TRP A 121 -5.97 -12.76 -8.54
N TYR A 122 -6.71 -11.70 -8.16
CA TYR A 122 -8.01 -11.39 -8.75
C TYR A 122 -7.90 -11.06 -10.24
N ILE A 123 -6.90 -10.29 -10.64
CA ILE A 123 -6.65 -9.95 -12.06
C ILE A 123 -6.32 -11.22 -12.85
N GLY A 124 -5.52 -12.12 -12.28
CA GLY A 124 -5.18 -13.40 -12.89
C GLY A 124 -6.41 -14.28 -13.13
N MET A 125 -7.44 -14.18 -12.29
CA MET A 125 -8.74 -14.83 -12.48
C MET A 125 -9.72 -14.03 -13.35
N GLN A 126 -9.23 -13.03 -14.07
CA GLN A 126 -10.03 -12.16 -14.94
C GLN A 126 -11.10 -11.35 -14.19
N ASN A 127 -10.90 -11.09 -12.92
CA ASN A 127 -11.79 -10.29 -12.11
C ASN A 127 -11.10 -8.99 -11.68
N SER A 128 -11.39 -7.90 -12.38
CA SER A 128 -10.89 -6.57 -12.05
C SER A 128 -11.84 -5.76 -11.15
N ARG A 129 -13.03 -6.29 -10.88
CA ARG A 129 -14.05 -5.54 -10.09
C ARG A 129 -13.66 -5.40 -8.63
N PHE A 130 -13.21 -6.48 -7.99
CA PHE A 130 -12.79 -6.45 -6.59
C PHE A 130 -11.62 -5.50 -6.35
N PRO A 131 -10.51 -5.56 -7.10
CA PRO A 131 -9.45 -4.56 -6.97
C PRO A 131 -9.92 -3.13 -7.16
N MET A 132 -10.84 -2.90 -8.09
CA MET A 132 -11.43 -1.57 -8.31
C MET A 132 -12.23 -1.09 -7.09
N TYR A 133 -13.09 -1.92 -6.53
CA TYR A 133 -13.86 -1.56 -5.34
C TYR A 133 -12.97 -1.29 -4.13
N ILE A 134 -11.92 -2.10 -3.97
CA ILE A 134 -10.95 -1.90 -2.90
C ILE A 134 -10.22 -0.57 -3.06
N ALA A 135 -9.78 -0.23 -4.27
CA ALA A 135 -9.11 1.04 -4.54
C ALA A 135 -10.02 2.24 -4.24
N ILE A 136 -11.30 2.17 -4.65
CA ILE A 136 -12.28 3.22 -4.35
C ILE A 136 -12.47 3.36 -2.84
N THR A 137 -12.65 2.25 -2.12
CA THR A 137 -12.83 2.25 -0.66
C THR A 137 -11.60 2.80 0.04
N GLN A 138 -10.40 2.42 -0.37
CA GLN A 138 -9.16 2.96 0.17
C GLN A 138 -9.07 4.49 0.02
N ASN A 139 -9.44 5.01 -1.14
CA ASN A 139 -9.45 6.45 -1.36
C ASN A 139 -10.45 7.17 -0.46
N ILE A 140 -11.65 6.61 -0.30
CA ILE A 140 -12.68 7.17 0.58
C ILE A 140 -12.21 7.17 2.03
N VAL A 141 -11.67 6.06 2.51
CA VAL A 141 -11.15 5.93 3.89
C VAL A 141 -9.98 6.88 4.10
N ASN A 142 -9.07 6.99 3.15
CA ASN A 142 -7.92 7.91 3.22
C ASN A 142 -8.41 9.37 3.37
N ILE A 143 -9.34 9.80 2.53
CA ILE A 143 -9.91 11.15 2.60
C ILE A 143 -10.58 11.37 3.96
N ALA A 144 -11.47 10.47 4.36
CA ALA A 144 -12.26 10.62 5.60
C ALA A 144 -11.35 10.67 6.83
N VAL A 145 -10.44 9.73 6.99
CA VAL A 145 -9.54 9.65 8.15
C VAL A 145 -8.54 10.80 8.15
N SER A 146 -7.97 11.15 7.01
CA SER A 146 -7.03 12.28 6.91
C SER A 146 -7.70 13.59 7.28
N LEU A 147 -8.92 13.85 6.78
CA LEU A 147 -9.66 15.06 7.14
C LEU A 147 -10.02 15.07 8.64
N LEU A 148 -10.46 13.95 9.18
CA LEU A 148 -10.79 13.84 10.59
C LEU A 148 -9.58 14.12 11.49
N LEU A 149 -8.42 13.55 11.19
CA LEU A 149 -7.23 13.72 11.99
C LEU A 149 -6.61 15.11 11.83
N VAL A 150 -6.58 15.64 10.62
CA VAL A 150 -6.00 16.96 10.35
C VAL A 150 -6.85 18.09 10.91
N TYR A 151 -8.15 18.08 10.61
CA TYR A 151 -9.04 19.17 11.01
C TYR A 151 -9.75 18.93 12.36
N GLY A 152 -10.02 17.67 12.71
CA GLY A 152 -10.69 17.33 13.96
C GLY A 152 -9.76 17.29 15.17
N LEU A 153 -8.59 16.68 15.04
CA LEU A 153 -7.62 16.50 16.11
C LEU A 153 -6.41 17.44 16.01
N GLY A 154 -6.36 18.32 15.01
CA GLY A 154 -5.26 19.27 14.82
C GLY A 154 -3.93 18.64 14.44
N MET A 155 -3.94 17.39 13.97
CA MET A 155 -2.74 16.74 13.45
C MET A 155 -2.31 17.35 12.12
N LYS A 156 -1.02 17.31 11.86
CA LYS A 156 -0.43 17.85 10.62
C LYS A 156 -0.08 16.72 9.65
N ILE A 157 1.19 16.60 9.29
CA ILE A 157 1.65 15.51 8.39
C ILE A 157 1.40 14.12 8.97
N GLU A 158 1.44 13.98 10.27
CA GLU A 158 1.16 12.73 10.98
C GLU A 158 -0.27 12.25 10.70
N GLY A 159 -1.25 13.17 10.70
CA GLY A 159 -2.63 12.83 10.39
C GLY A 159 -2.82 12.31 8.98
N VAL A 160 -2.14 12.89 8.00
CA VAL A 160 -2.16 12.42 6.61
C VAL A 160 -1.49 11.05 6.49
N ALA A 161 -0.35 10.85 7.15
CA ALA A 161 0.35 9.57 7.16
C ALA A 161 -0.48 8.45 7.79
N ILE A 162 -1.12 8.71 8.92
CA ILE A 162 -2.01 7.76 9.59
C ILE A 162 -3.26 7.48 8.75
N GLY A 163 -3.80 8.48 8.05
CA GLY A 163 -4.90 8.31 7.12
C GLY A 163 -4.56 7.34 5.99
N THR A 164 -3.38 7.50 5.40
CA THR A 164 -2.86 6.59 4.37
C THR A 164 -2.68 5.18 4.91
N LEU A 165 -2.07 5.04 6.08
CA LEU A 165 -1.87 3.76 6.75
C LEU A 165 -3.20 3.05 7.05
N THR A 166 -4.17 3.77 7.60
CA THR A 166 -5.50 3.24 7.89
C THR A 166 -6.21 2.77 6.63
N ALA A 167 -6.12 3.54 5.54
CA ALA A 167 -6.71 3.17 4.25
C ALA A 167 -6.12 1.88 3.70
N GLN A 168 -4.81 1.71 3.78
CA GLN A 168 -4.12 0.51 3.32
C GLN A 168 -4.58 -0.74 4.08
N TYR A 169 -4.64 -0.66 5.40
CA TYR A 169 -5.13 -1.77 6.23
C TYR A 169 -6.62 -2.04 6.09
N ALA A 170 -7.43 -0.99 5.89
CA ALA A 170 -8.86 -1.16 5.59
C ALA A 170 -9.06 -1.92 4.27
N GLY A 171 -8.29 -1.60 3.23
CA GLY A 171 -8.31 -2.32 1.97
C GLY A 171 -7.94 -3.79 2.13
N LEU A 172 -6.89 -4.08 2.89
CA LEU A 172 -6.47 -5.46 3.16
C LEU A 172 -7.54 -6.24 3.94
N CYS A 173 -8.13 -5.64 4.95
CA CYS A 173 -9.21 -6.26 5.73
C CYS A 173 -10.44 -6.55 4.87
N LEU A 174 -10.81 -5.66 3.96
CA LEU A 174 -11.92 -5.89 3.03
C LEU A 174 -11.65 -7.06 2.10
N LEU A 175 -10.45 -7.19 1.57
CA LEU A 175 -10.06 -8.33 0.75
C LEU A 175 -10.10 -9.64 1.52
N TYR A 176 -9.63 -9.61 2.77
CA TYR A 176 -9.62 -10.79 3.62
C TYR A 176 -11.05 -11.26 3.99
N THR A 177 -11.99 -10.33 4.16
CA THR A 177 -13.39 -10.62 4.49
C THR A 177 -14.26 -10.88 3.27
N SER A 178 -13.74 -10.67 2.06
CA SER A 178 -14.44 -11.01 0.82
C SER A 178 -14.71 -12.52 0.71
N PRO A 179 -15.70 -12.95 -0.10
CA PRO A 179 -15.99 -14.36 -0.28
C PRO A 179 -14.72 -15.17 -0.55
N SER A 180 -14.63 -16.35 0.05
CA SER A 180 -13.39 -17.11 -0.01
C SER A 180 -12.97 -17.38 -1.46
N PRO A 181 -11.67 -17.44 -1.73
CA PRO A 181 -11.16 -17.79 -3.06
C PRO A 181 -11.82 -19.05 -3.66
N ARG A 182 -12.16 -19.99 -2.79
CA ARG A 182 -12.83 -21.24 -3.20
C ARG A 182 -14.28 -20.99 -3.67
N ASP A 183 -15.01 -20.15 -2.95
CA ASP A 183 -16.39 -19.83 -3.28
C ASP A 183 -16.47 -19.07 -4.61
N TYR A 184 -15.55 -18.16 -4.84
CA TYR A 184 -15.47 -17.41 -6.08
C TYR A 184 -15.04 -18.28 -7.27
N ALA A 185 -14.06 -19.14 -7.07
CA ALA A 185 -13.59 -20.06 -8.10
C ALA A 185 -14.61 -21.16 -8.40
N ALA A 186 -15.43 -21.56 -7.42
CA ALA A 186 -16.47 -22.57 -7.59
C ALA A 186 -17.76 -22.02 -8.23
N SER A 187 -17.98 -20.71 -8.20
CA SER A 187 -19.20 -20.08 -8.74
C SER A 187 -19.16 -19.81 -10.25
N ARG A 188 -18.08 -20.16 -10.91
CA ARG A 188 -17.86 -20.03 -12.35
C ARG A 188 -17.38 -21.34 -12.95
#